data_685efa6b901a3c4298fbb5c9e09141f4
#
_entry.id   685efa6b901a3c4298fbb5c9e09141f4
#
_cell.length_a   1.000
_cell.length_b   1.000
_cell.length_c   1.000
_cell.angle_alpha   90.00
_cell.angle_beta   90.00
_cell.angle_gamma   90.00
#
_symmetry.space_group_name_H-M   'P 1'
#
loop_
_entity.id
_entity.type
_entity.pdbx_description
1 polymer ?
#
loop_
_entity_poly.entity_id
_entity_poly.type
_entity_poly.pdbx_seq_one_letter_code
_entity_poly.pdbx_strand_id
1 'polypeptide(L)'
;MFWTYISIAVLLLAVELIYFRIADKCNIIDKPNERSSHSTIVLRGGGVIFAISILVWMIWQMVQGEWCTVQDYLPFLIGLMLIAGVSFIDDVHSLPDSVRLVAQFTAMALMFWSMFGAQDSGFTVLDWYWKVAIIIAALIVCVGATNIINFMDGINGITAGYALAVLVPLLMLDVRGQMEDVAGFIEPSYLIVAIIGVLVFCIFNFRPKGKAKCFAGDVGSIGIAFIMLFAIGKLIVQTADVTYLIFLLVYGVDGCLTIIHRIMLHENLGEAHRKHAYQLMANELKIGHVKVTLLYMAMQLAVSLGFIYLCPNTVLAHWIYLVGAGLVLAVAYVLFKMKYYHLHEEYLASLKN
;
A
#
# COMPACT_ATOMS: atom_id res chain seq x y z
N MET A 1 -13.38 23.71 6.54
CA MET A 1 -12.56 22.61 6.00
C MET A 1 -11.07 22.68 6.35
N PHE A 2 -10.33 23.78 6.05
CA PHE A 2 -8.87 23.84 6.33
C PHE A 2 -8.52 23.58 7.80
N TRP A 3 -9.17 24.26 8.75
CA TRP A 3 -8.96 24.07 10.19
C TRP A 3 -9.30 22.66 10.67
N THR A 4 -10.28 22.01 10.07
CA THR A 4 -10.66 20.63 10.39
C THR A 4 -9.52 19.67 10.06
N TYR A 5 -8.89 19.79 8.88
CA TYR A 5 -7.75 18.95 8.51
C TYR A 5 -6.52 19.18 9.39
N ILE A 6 -6.29 20.44 9.82
CA ILE A 6 -5.24 20.75 10.82
C ILE A 6 -5.55 20.06 12.15
N SER A 7 -6.79 20.14 12.63
CA SER A 7 -7.19 19.48 13.88
C SER A 7 -7.03 17.96 13.79
N ILE A 8 -7.39 17.34 12.65
CA ILE A 8 -7.17 15.91 12.40
C ILE A 8 -5.67 15.58 12.40
N ALA A 9 -4.84 16.39 11.75
CA ALA A 9 -3.39 16.18 11.73
C ALA A 9 -2.78 16.24 13.14
N VAL A 10 -3.19 17.23 13.97
CA VAL A 10 -2.74 17.35 15.36
C VAL A 10 -3.23 16.17 16.21
N LEU A 11 -4.49 15.75 16.03
CA LEU A 11 -5.04 14.58 16.71
C LEU A 11 -4.24 13.30 16.34
N LEU A 12 -4.01 13.06 15.05
CA LEU A 12 -3.26 11.90 14.59
C LEU A 12 -1.81 11.91 15.09
N LEU A 13 -1.18 13.09 15.12
CA LEU A 13 0.16 13.22 15.69
C LEU A 13 0.17 12.89 17.19
N ALA A 14 -0.83 13.36 17.94
CA ALA A 14 -0.96 13.04 19.37
C ALA A 14 -1.19 11.54 19.59
N VAL A 15 -2.05 10.91 18.78
CA VAL A 15 -2.31 9.45 18.83
C VAL A 15 -1.02 8.67 18.55
N GLU A 16 -0.24 9.05 17.54
CA GLU A 16 1.03 8.39 17.21
C GLU A 16 2.04 8.51 18.35
N LEU A 17 2.15 9.67 18.99
CA LEU A 17 3.02 9.86 20.16
C LEU A 17 2.55 9.05 21.38
N ILE A 18 1.25 8.89 21.57
CA ILE A 18 0.69 8.00 22.61
C ILE A 18 1.02 6.55 22.29
N TYR A 19 0.85 6.15 21.01
CA TYR A 19 1.22 4.81 20.57
C TYR A 19 2.69 4.49 20.89
N PHE A 20 3.62 5.39 20.61
CA PHE A 20 5.04 5.16 20.93
C PHE A 20 5.29 4.91 22.42
N ARG A 21 4.59 5.61 23.30
CA ARG A 21 4.68 5.36 24.75
C ARG A 21 4.15 3.98 25.14
N ILE A 22 3.04 3.57 24.50
CA ILE A 22 2.46 2.24 24.73
C ILE A 22 3.39 1.16 24.18
N ALA A 23 3.88 1.31 22.96
CA ALA A 23 4.74 0.35 22.29
C ALA A 23 6.08 0.15 23.06
N ASP A 24 6.68 1.24 23.53
CA ASP A 24 7.88 1.21 24.36
C ASP A 24 7.62 0.50 25.70
N LYS A 25 6.54 0.85 26.40
CA LYS A 25 6.15 0.23 27.67
C LYS A 25 5.77 -1.26 27.52
N CYS A 26 5.15 -1.63 26.43
CA CYS A 26 4.75 -3.02 26.11
C CYS A 26 5.85 -3.80 25.39
N ASN A 27 7.01 -3.19 25.14
CA ASN A 27 8.15 -3.81 24.46
C ASN A 27 7.82 -4.33 23.04
N ILE A 28 6.96 -3.57 22.31
CA ILE A 28 6.60 -3.84 20.91
C ILE A 28 7.70 -3.29 20.02
N ILE A 29 8.75 -4.09 19.84
CA ILE A 29 10.00 -3.69 19.18
C ILE A 29 10.38 -4.67 18.09
N ASP A 30 11.06 -4.17 17.06
CA ASP A 30 11.74 -4.98 16.06
C ASP A 30 13.24 -5.03 16.35
N LYS A 31 13.75 -6.26 16.56
CA LYS A 31 15.18 -6.50 16.82
C LYS A 31 15.86 -6.85 15.50
N PRO A 32 17.03 -6.25 15.20
CA PRO A 32 17.79 -6.60 14.01
C PRO A 32 18.09 -8.10 13.95
N ASN A 33 17.94 -8.69 12.77
CA ASN A 33 18.37 -10.04 12.44
C ASN A 33 19.17 -10.02 11.13
N GLU A 34 19.72 -11.17 10.71
CA GLU A 34 20.54 -11.30 9.49
C GLU A 34 19.83 -10.87 8.21
N ARG A 35 18.49 -10.89 8.19
CA ARG A 35 17.64 -10.51 7.05
C ARG A 35 17.21 -9.04 7.11
N SER A 36 17.41 -8.36 8.23
CA SER A 36 17.01 -6.97 8.45
C SER A 36 17.85 -5.99 7.65
N SER A 37 17.23 -4.93 7.14
CA SER A 37 17.92 -3.78 6.55
C SER A 37 18.32 -2.72 7.60
N HIS A 38 17.95 -2.92 8.87
CA HIS A 38 18.26 -2.03 10.00
C HIS A 38 19.26 -2.68 10.95
N SER A 39 19.95 -1.85 11.75
CA SER A 39 20.97 -2.26 12.70
C SER A 39 20.69 -1.84 14.15
N THR A 40 19.57 -1.19 14.40
CA THR A 40 19.15 -0.66 15.71
C THR A 40 17.77 -1.20 16.07
N ILE A 41 17.49 -1.34 17.37
CA ILE A 41 16.15 -1.66 17.86
C ILE A 41 15.23 -0.47 17.54
N VAL A 42 14.05 -0.74 16.96
CA VAL A 42 13.07 0.26 16.54
C VAL A 42 11.68 -0.20 17.01
N LEU A 43 10.79 0.74 17.34
CA LEU A 43 9.39 0.42 17.65
C LEU A 43 8.70 -0.17 16.41
N ARG A 44 7.90 -1.22 16.58
CA ARG A 44 7.15 -1.89 15.51
C ARG A 44 5.68 -1.42 15.53
N GLY A 45 4.99 -1.49 14.40
CA GLY A 45 3.56 -1.24 14.32
C GLY A 45 3.13 0.24 14.32
N GLY A 46 4.07 1.21 14.12
CA GLY A 46 3.71 2.63 13.99
C GLY A 46 2.75 2.91 12.82
N GLY A 47 2.67 1.99 11.85
CA GLY A 47 1.70 2.10 10.75
C GLY A 47 0.24 1.90 11.13
N VAL A 48 -0.07 1.58 12.38
CA VAL A 48 -1.44 1.55 12.91
C VAL A 48 -2.17 2.88 12.68
N ILE A 49 -1.41 3.98 12.59
CA ILE A 49 -1.96 5.32 12.34
C ILE A 49 -2.71 5.42 11.01
N PHE A 50 -2.40 4.59 10.01
CA PHE A 50 -3.12 4.58 8.74
C PHE A 50 -4.57 4.12 8.92
N ALA A 51 -4.80 3.04 9.64
CA ALA A 51 -6.14 2.56 9.95
C ALA A 51 -6.88 3.53 10.89
N ILE A 52 -6.18 4.08 11.88
CA ILE A 52 -6.74 5.09 12.79
C ILE A 52 -7.12 6.36 12.03
N SER A 53 -6.39 6.79 11.02
CA SER A 53 -6.73 7.98 10.22
C SER A 53 -8.09 7.82 9.54
N ILE A 54 -8.38 6.65 8.98
CA ILE A 54 -9.67 6.36 8.35
C ILE A 54 -10.79 6.23 9.41
N LEU A 55 -10.51 5.66 10.57
CA LEU A 55 -11.46 5.64 11.67
C LEU A 55 -11.83 7.07 12.13
N VAL A 56 -10.85 7.95 12.26
CA VAL A 56 -11.06 9.39 12.59
C VAL A 56 -11.88 10.07 11.50
N TRP A 57 -11.57 9.81 10.23
CA TRP A 57 -12.36 10.31 9.10
C TRP A 57 -13.83 9.86 9.19
N MET A 58 -14.09 8.58 9.46
CA MET A 58 -15.45 8.07 9.58
C MET A 58 -16.22 8.70 10.74
N ILE A 59 -15.56 8.85 11.90
CA ILE A 59 -16.15 9.53 13.05
C ILE A 59 -16.50 11.00 12.69
N TRP A 60 -15.62 11.67 11.95
CA TRP A 60 -15.89 13.01 11.46
C TRP A 60 -17.10 13.06 10.53
N GLN A 61 -17.25 12.15 9.59
CA GLN A 61 -18.44 12.05 8.72
C GLN A 61 -19.73 11.83 9.54
N MET A 62 -19.69 10.98 10.57
CA MET A 62 -20.82 10.79 11.49
C MET A 62 -21.21 12.09 12.20
N VAL A 63 -20.22 12.86 12.68
CA VAL A 63 -20.45 14.14 13.36
C VAL A 63 -21.02 15.21 12.42
N GLN A 64 -20.65 15.16 11.14
CA GLN A 64 -21.21 16.06 10.11
C GLN A 64 -22.64 15.65 9.67
N GLY A 65 -23.10 14.47 10.05
CA GLY A 65 -24.41 13.96 9.64
C GLY A 65 -24.45 13.35 8.23
N GLU A 66 -23.28 13.04 7.66
CA GLU A 66 -23.14 12.45 6.32
C GLU A 66 -23.42 10.93 6.35
N TRP A 67 -24.64 10.57 6.76
CA TRP A 67 -25.02 9.19 7.00
C TRP A 67 -25.00 8.29 5.76
N CYS A 68 -25.23 8.84 4.56
CA CYS A 68 -25.10 8.09 3.31
C CYS A 68 -23.66 7.63 3.11
N THR A 69 -22.70 8.55 3.25
CA THR A 69 -21.26 8.24 3.17
C THR A 69 -20.87 7.20 4.23
N VAL A 70 -21.36 7.36 5.45
CA VAL A 70 -21.10 6.40 6.54
C VAL A 70 -21.58 5.01 6.16
N GLN A 71 -22.80 4.87 5.65
CA GLN A 71 -23.35 3.57 5.26
C GLN A 71 -22.57 2.90 4.14
N ASP A 72 -22.16 3.67 3.14
CA ASP A 72 -21.41 3.17 1.98
C ASP A 72 -20.00 2.67 2.35
N TYR A 73 -19.35 3.34 3.32
CA TYR A 73 -17.96 3.03 3.71
C TYR A 73 -17.86 2.13 4.96
N LEU A 74 -18.96 1.89 5.67
CA LEU A 74 -18.94 1.11 6.92
C LEU A 74 -18.43 -0.32 6.73
N PRO A 75 -18.83 -1.09 5.70
CA PRO A 75 -18.29 -2.43 5.49
C PRO A 75 -16.77 -2.39 5.24
N PHE A 76 -16.30 -1.44 4.43
CA PHE A 76 -14.86 -1.23 4.22
C PHE A 76 -14.13 -0.92 5.55
N LEU A 77 -14.68 -0.02 6.39
CA LEU A 77 -14.07 0.31 7.67
C LEU A 77 -13.96 -0.91 8.59
N ILE A 78 -15.03 -1.72 8.66
CA ILE A 78 -15.02 -2.97 9.45
C ILE A 78 -13.93 -3.91 8.91
N GLY A 79 -13.82 -4.06 7.60
CA GLY A 79 -12.76 -4.84 6.95
C GLY A 79 -11.36 -4.31 7.28
N LEU A 80 -11.16 -2.99 7.22
CA LEU A 80 -9.90 -2.34 7.56
C LEU A 80 -9.52 -2.58 9.03
N MET A 81 -10.47 -2.42 9.96
CA MET A 81 -10.21 -2.66 11.38
C MET A 81 -9.91 -4.13 11.66
N LEU A 82 -10.59 -5.05 10.97
CA LEU A 82 -10.32 -6.50 11.10
C LEU A 82 -8.91 -6.84 10.62
N ILE A 83 -8.55 -6.43 9.40
CA ILE A 83 -7.24 -6.79 8.83
C ILE A 83 -6.10 -6.09 9.57
N ALA A 84 -6.27 -4.83 9.94
CA ALA A 84 -5.27 -4.09 10.72
C ALA A 84 -5.13 -4.68 12.14
N GLY A 85 -6.24 -5.04 12.79
CA GLY A 85 -6.23 -5.66 14.12
C GLY A 85 -5.51 -7.01 14.13
N VAL A 86 -5.81 -7.88 13.16
CA VAL A 86 -5.14 -9.20 13.03
C VAL A 86 -3.65 -9.01 12.71
N SER A 87 -3.30 -8.08 11.81
CA SER A 87 -1.91 -7.78 11.49
C SER A 87 -1.15 -7.19 12.68
N PHE A 88 -1.80 -6.36 13.50
CA PHE A 88 -1.20 -5.84 14.72
C PHE A 88 -0.93 -6.95 15.75
N ILE A 89 -1.87 -7.90 15.89
CA ILE A 89 -1.66 -9.06 16.77
C ILE A 89 -0.49 -9.91 16.23
N ASP A 90 -0.38 -10.09 14.92
CA ASP A 90 0.74 -10.81 14.29
C ASP A 90 2.09 -10.11 14.49
N ASP A 91 2.11 -8.77 14.47
CA ASP A 91 3.30 -7.97 14.80
C ASP A 91 3.79 -8.18 16.25
N VAL A 92 2.88 -8.45 17.18
CA VAL A 92 3.20 -8.68 18.60
C VAL A 92 3.41 -10.16 18.92
N HIS A 93 2.56 -11.01 18.37
CA HIS A 93 2.54 -12.46 18.56
C HIS A 93 2.26 -13.15 17.23
N SER A 94 3.26 -13.81 16.66
CA SER A 94 3.12 -14.53 15.39
C SER A 94 1.88 -15.40 15.36
N LEU A 95 1.01 -15.14 14.39
CA LEU A 95 -0.22 -15.88 14.16
C LEU A 95 -0.03 -16.98 13.10
N PRO A 96 -0.81 -18.07 13.16
CA PRO A 96 -0.85 -19.06 12.07
C PRO A 96 -1.26 -18.40 10.75
N ASP A 97 -0.63 -18.78 9.64
CA ASP A 97 -0.93 -18.25 8.30
C ASP A 97 -2.42 -18.40 7.94
N SER A 98 -3.08 -19.47 8.40
CA SER A 98 -4.52 -19.67 8.18
C SER A 98 -5.39 -18.58 8.80
N VAL A 99 -5.06 -18.09 10.00
CA VAL A 99 -5.80 -17.00 10.67
C VAL A 99 -5.64 -15.70 9.87
N ARG A 100 -4.41 -15.38 9.45
CA ARG A 100 -4.11 -14.22 8.62
C ARG A 100 -4.87 -14.28 7.29
N LEU A 101 -4.87 -15.44 6.65
CA LEU A 101 -5.56 -15.65 5.37
C LEU A 101 -7.08 -15.48 5.51
N VAL A 102 -7.70 -16.08 6.52
CA VAL A 102 -9.14 -15.94 6.80
C VAL A 102 -9.49 -14.46 7.05
N ALA A 103 -8.69 -13.75 7.84
CA ALA A 103 -8.90 -12.32 8.08
C ALA A 103 -8.78 -11.49 6.78
N GLN A 104 -7.77 -11.78 5.94
CA GLN A 104 -7.62 -11.13 4.63
C GLN A 104 -8.83 -11.36 3.73
N PHE A 105 -9.28 -12.61 3.57
CA PHE A 105 -10.45 -12.92 2.73
C PHE A 105 -11.73 -12.24 3.25
N THR A 106 -11.94 -12.28 4.57
CA THR A 106 -13.11 -11.63 5.18
C THR A 106 -13.09 -10.11 4.98
N ALA A 107 -11.94 -9.48 5.21
CA ALA A 107 -11.77 -8.05 4.99
C ALA A 107 -11.98 -7.68 3.51
N MET A 108 -11.43 -8.45 2.57
CA MET A 108 -11.65 -8.23 1.13
C MET A 108 -13.11 -8.38 0.73
N ALA A 109 -13.84 -9.34 1.29
CA ALA A 109 -15.27 -9.50 1.04
C ALA A 109 -16.07 -8.26 1.51
N LEU A 110 -15.74 -7.72 2.68
CA LEU A 110 -16.33 -6.48 3.21
C LEU A 110 -15.98 -5.26 2.36
N MET A 111 -14.74 -5.17 1.89
CA MET A 111 -14.30 -4.12 0.96
C MET A 111 -15.08 -4.20 -0.37
N PHE A 112 -15.24 -5.40 -0.93
CA PHE A 112 -16.01 -5.60 -2.16
C PHE A 112 -17.50 -5.27 -1.98
N TRP A 113 -18.06 -5.57 -0.83
CA TRP A 113 -19.42 -5.13 -0.50
C TRP A 113 -19.54 -3.61 -0.60
N SER A 114 -18.62 -2.86 -0.01
CA SER A 114 -18.60 -1.40 -0.09
C SER A 114 -18.37 -0.86 -1.51
N MET A 115 -17.62 -1.59 -2.37
CA MET A 115 -17.34 -1.19 -3.76
C MET A 115 -18.50 -1.49 -4.72
N PHE A 116 -19.07 -2.70 -4.62
CA PHE A 116 -20.04 -3.22 -5.59
C PHE A 116 -21.50 -3.09 -5.12
N GLY A 117 -21.72 -2.78 -3.84
CA GLY A 117 -23.05 -2.69 -3.24
C GLY A 117 -23.84 -1.44 -3.64
N ALA A 118 -23.20 -0.44 -4.24
CA ALA A 118 -23.89 0.73 -4.76
C ALA A 118 -24.89 0.34 -5.87
N GLN A 119 -26.13 0.79 -5.75
CA GLN A 119 -27.23 0.39 -6.65
C GLN A 119 -26.99 0.74 -8.12
N ASP A 120 -26.20 1.77 -8.39
CA ASP A 120 -25.93 2.28 -9.75
C ASP A 120 -24.62 1.75 -10.35
N SER A 121 -23.98 0.76 -9.72
CA SER A 121 -22.77 0.16 -10.28
C SER A 121 -23.10 -0.71 -11.49
N GLY A 122 -22.36 -0.59 -12.59
CA GLY A 122 -22.49 -1.47 -13.76
C GLY A 122 -22.32 -2.96 -13.41
N PHE A 123 -21.76 -3.26 -12.22
CA PHE A 123 -21.65 -4.62 -11.69
C PHE A 123 -23.03 -5.24 -11.40
N THR A 124 -24.04 -4.46 -10.99
CA THR A 124 -25.37 -4.98 -10.62
C THR A 124 -26.12 -5.59 -11.78
N VAL A 125 -25.90 -5.10 -13.02
CA VAL A 125 -26.59 -5.57 -14.22
C VAL A 125 -25.91 -6.78 -14.90
N LEU A 126 -24.72 -7.17 -14.43
CA LEU A 126 -24.03 -8.34 -14.99
C LEU A 126 -24.71 -9.65 -14.61
N ASP A 127 -24.58 -10.66 -15.47
CA ASP A 127 -24.97 -12.03 -15.17
C ASP A 127 -24.15 -12.58 -13.99
N TRP A 128 -24.73 -13.50 -13.21
CA TRP A 128 -24.11 -14.03 -12.00
C TRP A 128 -22.73 -14.64 -12.21
N TYR A 129 -22.48 -15.30 -13.35
CA TYR A 129 -21.18 -15.92 -13.65
C TYR A 129 -20.08 -14.88 -13.91
N TRP A 130 -20.41 -13.74 -14.52
CA TRP A 130 -19.46 -12.63 -14.65
C TRP A 130 -19.17 -11.97 -13.31
N LYS A 131 -20.18 -11.82 -12.44
CA LYS A 131 -19.98 -11.32 -11.07
C LYS A 131 -19.00 -12.21 -10.32
N VAL A 132 -19.18 -13.53 -10.36
CA VAL A 132 -18.27 -14.49 -9.73
C VAL A 132 -16.87 -14.40 -10.30
N ALA A 133 -16.72 -14.36 -11.63
CA ALA A 133 -15.44 -14.25 -12.29
C ALA A 133 -14.67 -12.97 -11.89
N ILE A 134 -15.36 -11.82 -11.86
CA ILE A 134 -14.79 -10.53 -11.45
C ILE A 134 -14.37 -10.56 -9.98
N ILE A 135 -15.21 -11.09 -9.08
CA ILE A 135 -14.89 -11.20 -7.66
C ILE A 135 -13.65 -12.07 -7.44
N ILE A 136 -13.55 -13.21 -8.11
CA ILE A 136 -12.38 -14.09 -8.00
C ILE A 136 -11.12 -13.39 -8.53
N ALA A 137 -11.20 -12.73 -9.69
CA ALA A 137 -10.07 -11.99 -10.25
C ALA A 137 -9.63 -10.84 -9.33
N ALA A 138 -10.59 -10.04 -8.83
CA ALA A 138 -10.34 -8.95 -7.90
C ALA A 138 -9.71 -9.47 -6.59
N LEU A 139 -10.18 -10.62 -6.08
CA LEU A 139 -9.64 -11.23 -4.87
C LEU A 139 -8.17 -11.64 -5.05
N ILE A 140 -7.84 -12.30 -6.17
CA ILE A 140 -6.45 -12.68 -6.49
C ILE A 140 -5.56 -11.44 -6.57
N VAL A 141 -6.01 -10.38 -7.27
CA VAL A 141 -5.25 -9.14 -7.43
C VAL A 141 -5.09 -8.44 -6.08
N CYS A 142 -6.17 -8.30 -5.29
CA CYS A 142 -6.11 -7.59 -4.01
C CYS A 142 -5.25 -8.31 -2.98
N VAL A 143 -5.39 -9.63 -2.84
CA VAL A 143 -4.55 -10.43 -1.93
C VAL A 143 -3.09 -10.40 -2.40
N GLY A 144 -2.84 -10.57 -3.70
CA GLY A 144 -1.50 -10.49 -4.26
C GLY A 144 -0.85 -9.12 -4.05
N ALA A 145 -1.56 -8.03 -4.35
CA ALA A 145 -1.07 -6.67 -4.15
C ALA A 145 -0.80 -6.35 -2.67
N THR A 146 -1.69 -6.78 -1.77
CA THR A 146 -1.50 -6.59 -0.32
C THR A 146 -0.21 -7.28 0.16
N ASN A 147 0.02 -8.53 -0.26
CA ASN A 147 1.23 -9.26 0.11
C ASN A 147 2.49 -8.66 -0.53
N ILE A 148 2.43 -8.22 -1.80
CA ILE A 148 3.55 -7.52 -2.44
C ILE A 148 3.89 -6.24 -1.68
N ILE A 149 2.91 -5.41 -1.34
CA ILE A 149 3.13 -4.17 -0.59
C ILE A 149 3.73 -4.45 0.79
N ASN A 150 3.29 -5.53 1.45
CA ASN A 150 3.88 -5.97 2.73
C ASN A 150 5.36 -6.38 2.54
N PHE A 151 5.69 -7.16 1.53
CA PHE A 151 7.08 -7.54 1.25
C PHE A 151 7.97 -6.36 0.83
N MET A 152 7.38 -5.31 0.30
CA MET A 152 8.10 -4.08 -0.06
C MET A 152 8.40 -3.17 1.14
N ASP A 153 7.90 -3.45 2.34
CA ASP A 153 8.17 -2.66 3.57
C ASP A 153 9.48 -3.06 4.26
N GLY A 154 10.61 -2.93 3.57
CA GLY A 154 11.91 -3.37 4.10
C GLY A 154 12.93 -2.27 4.39
N ILE A 155 12.66 -1.00 4.07
CA ILE A 155 13.54 0.15 4.35
C ILE A 155 12.75 1.38 4.80
N ASN A 156 13.41 2.28 5.54
CA ASN A 156 12.76 3.49 6.07
C ASN A 156 12.11 4.32 4.97
N GLY A 157 10.85 4.65 5.16
CA GLY A 157 10.07 5.55 4.32
C GLY A 157 9.46 4.92 3.08
N ILE A 158 9.84 3.70 2.69
CA ILE A 158 9.45 3.16 1.39
C ILE A 158 7.93 2.97 1.27
N THR A 159 7.29 2.40 2.28
CA THR A 159 5.84 2.18 2.30
C THR A 159 5.07 3.48 2.35
N ALA A 160 5.45 4.41 3.24
CA ALA A 160 4.81 5.70 3.34
C ALA A 160 5.03 6.57 2.09
N GLY A 161 6.27 6.61 1.58
CA GLY A 161 6.60 7.34 0.37
C GLY A 161 5.85 6.82 -0.85
N TYR A 162 5.77 5.49 -1.00
CA TYR A 162 5.01 4.89 -2.08
C TYR A 162 3.51 5.15 -1.94
N ALA A 163 2.96 5.06 -0.73
CA ALA A 163 1.57 5.39 -0.49
C ALA A 163 1.23 6.83 -0.89
N LEU A 164 2.11 7.81 -0.61
CA LEU A 164 1.94 9.19 -1.10
C LEU A 164 1.98 9.25 -2.64
N ALA A 165 2.87 8.49 -3.28
CA ALA A 165 2.96 8.45 -4.75
C ALA A 165 1.74 7.79 -5.42
N VAL A 166 0.91 7.09 -4.66
CA VAL A 166 -0.39 6.53 -5.10
C VAL A 166 -1.55 7.45 -4.74
N LEU A 167 -1.68 7.82 -3.46
CA LEU A 167 -2.85 8.55 -2.95
C LEU A 167 -2.93 9.98 -3.49
N VAL A 168 -1.79 10.68 -3.65
CA VAL A 168 -1.79 12.05 -4.16
C VAL A 168 -2.27 12.12 -5.62
N PRO A 169 -1.77 11.31 -6.57
CA PRO A 169 -2.33 11.27 -7.93
C PRO A 169 -3.81 10.85 -7.97
N LEU A 170 -4.26 9.92 -7.10
CA LEU A 170 -5.68 9.57 -7.02
C LEU A 170 -6.53 10.76 -6.58
N LEU A 171 -6.08 11.52 -5.59
CA LEU A 171 -6.76 12.76 -5.17
C LEU A 171 -6.77 13.79 -6.31
N MET A 172 -5.66 13.96 -7.03
CA MET A 172 -5.59 14.88 -8.18
C MET A 172 -6.56 14.48 -9.29
N LEU A 173 -6.69 13.17 -9.54
CA LEU A 173 -7.62 12.63 -10.54
C LEU A 173 -9.08 12.89 -10.14
N ASP A 174 -9.43 12.62 -8.88
CA ASP A 174 -10.79 12.82 -8.36
C ASP A 174 -11.20 14.29 -8.39
N VAL A 175 -10.34 15.20 -7.90
CA VAL A 175 -10.58 16.65 -7.90
C VAL A 175 -10.68 17.19 -9.33
N ARG A 176 -9.87 16.69 -10.27
CA ARG A 176 -9.96 17.08 -11.67
C ARG A 176 -11.29 16.66 -12.27
N GLY A 177 -11.75 15.43 -12.03
CA GLY A 177 -13.07 14.97 -12.49
C GLY A 177 -14.20 15.88 -12.00
N GLN A 178 -14.19 16.26 -10.72
CA GLN A 178 -15.18 17.18 -10.15
C GLN A 178 -15.14 18.58 -10.79
N MET A 179 -13.97 19.09 -11.16
CA MET A 179 -13.84 20.37 -11.88
C MET A 179 -14.35 20.30 -13.32
N GLU A 180 -14.42 19.11 -13.92
CA GLU A 180 -14.96 18.84 -15.26
C GLU A 180 -16.43 18.37 -15.23
N ASP A 181 -17.14 18.59 -14.09
CA ASP A 181 -18.52 18.14 -13.84
C ASP A 181 -18.71 16.60 -13.96
N VAL A 182 -17.65 15.84 -13.77
CA VAL A 182 -17.70 14.39 -13.66
C VAL A 182 -17.82 14.00 -12.20
N ALA A 183 -18.71 13.10 -11.85
CA ALA A 183 -18.86 12.61 -10.48
C ALA A 183 -17.54 12.02 -9.97
N GLY A 184 -17.12 12.41 -8.77
CA GLY A 184 -15.96 11.84 -8.10
C GLY A 184 -16.14 10.32 -7.86
N PHE A 185 -15.06 9.57 -7.90
CA PHE A 185 -15.11 8.13 -7.66
C PHE A 185 -15.02 7.75 -6.18
N ILE A 186 -14.56 8.70 -5.36
CA ILE A 186 -14.39 8.51 -3.92
C ILE A 186 -14.65 9.85 -3.20
N GLU A 187 -14.98 9.79 -1.92
CA GLU A 187 -15.06 11.00 -1.11
C GLU A 187 -13.67 11.65 -0.98
N PRO A 188 -13.44 12.89 -1.48
CA PRO A 188 -12.10 13.49 -1.48
C PRO A 188 -11.48 13.61 -0.08
N SER A 189 -12.31 13.83 0.93
CA SER A 189 -11.89 13.92 2.33
C SER A 189 -11.28 12.60 2.85
N TYR A 190 -11.71 11.45 2.32
CA TYR A 190 -11.10 10.14 2.59
C TYR A 190 -9.62 10.13 2.18
N LEU A 191 -9.34 10.52 0.94
CA LEU A 191 -7.95 10.56 0.43
C LEU A 191 -7.11 11.57 1.19
N ILE A 192 -7.65 12.76 1.50
CA ILE A 192 -6.95 13.80 2.24
C ILE A 192 -6.56 13.29 3.64
N VAL A 193 -7.49 12.66 4.36
CA VAL A 193 -7.20 12.17 5.71
C VAL A 193 -6.26 10.98 5.70
N ALA A 194 -6.36 10.08 4.71
CA ALA A 194 -5.37 9.02 4.49
C ALA A 194 -3.97 9.60 4.26
N ILE A 195 -3.83 10.62 3.39
CA ILE A 195 -2.57 11.32 3.14
C ILE A 195 -2.03 11.95 4.42
N ILE A 196 -2.87 12.61 5.23
CA ILE A 196 -2.47 13.18 6.53
C ILE A 196 -1.92 12.09 7.46
N GLY A 197 -2.58 10.93 7.56
CA GLY A 197 -2.09 9.79 8.34
C GLY A 197 -0.70 9.33 7.89
N VAL A 198 -0.50 9.22 6.57
CA VAL A 198 0.80 8.85 5.99
C VAL A 198 1.86 9.93 6.27
N LEU A 199 1.52 11.22 6.16
CA LEU A 199 2.46 12.32 6.46
C LEU A 199 2.86 12.34 7.94
N VAL A 200 1.94 12.08 8.86
CA VAL A 200 2.26 11.96 10.30
C VAL A 200 3.24 10.81 10.53
N PHE A 201 3.02 9.64 9.92
CA PHE A 201 3.96 8.52 10.01
C PHE A 201 5.33 8.86 9.41
N CYS A 202 5.38 9.59 8.28
CA CYS A 202 6.62 10.03 7.64
C CYS A 202 7.53 10.82 8.60
N ILE A 203 6.99 11.63 9.49
CA ILE A 203 7.77 12.41 10.49
C ILE A 203 8.70 11.48 11.29
N PHE A 204 8.29 10.24 11.55
CA PHE A 204 8.99 9.31 12.41
C PHE A 204 9.76 8.21 11.66
N ASN A 205 9.23 7.79 10.49
CA ASN A 205 9.80 6.66 9.73
C ASN A 205 10.65 7.11 8.54
N PHE A 206 10.30 8.18 7.81
CA PHE A 206 11.00 8.61 6.60
C PHE A 206 12.33 9.29 6.94
N ARG A 207 13.29 8.48 7.37
CA ARG A 207 14.59 8.94 7.91
C ARG A 207 15.75 8.08 7.39
N PRO A 208 16.98 8.59 7.43
CA PRO A 208 18.15 7.79 7.11
C PRO A 208 18.24 6.49 7.92
N LYS A 209 18.97 5.51 7.40
CA LYS A 209 19.20 4.22 8.06
C LYS A 209 19.65 4.43 9.52
N GLY A 210 19.02 3.70 10.45
CA GLY A 210 19.30 3.79 11.89
C GLY A 210 18.73 5.02 12.60
N LYS A 211 17.93 5.87 11.92
CA LYS A 211 17.32 7.08 12.49
C LYS A 211 15.79 7.02 12.56
N ALA A 212 15.15 5.99 12.01
CA ALA A 212 13.70 5.80 12.15
C ALA A 212 13.34 5.57 13.62
N LYS A 213 12.20 6.11 14.04
CA LYS A 213 11.66 5.94 15.40
C LYS A 213 10.72 4.73 15.49
N CYS A 214 10.05 4.42 14.38
CA CYS A 214 9.16 3.27 14.27
C CYS A 214 9.23 2.67 12.86
N PHE A 215 8.81 1.42 12.72
CA PHE A 215 8.49 0.75 11.47
C PHE A 215 6.98 0.63 11.31
N ALA A 216 6.51 0.50 10.06
CA ALA A 216 5.10 0.36 9.77
C ALA A 216 4.53 -0.91 10.42
N GLY A 217 5.28 -2.01 10.37
CA GLY A 217 4.82 -3.34 10.73
C GLY A 217 3.82 -3.89 9.72
N ASP A 218 3.38 -5.12 9.93
CA ASP A 218 2.35 -5.74 9.10
C ASP A 218 1.03 -4.96 9.20
N VAL A 219 0.71 -4.42 10.37
CA VAL A 219 -0.46 -3.55 10.55
C VAL A 219 -0.43 -2.33 9.63
N GLY A 220 0.73 -1.73 9.42
CA GLY A 220 0.86 -0.54 8.57
C GLY A 220 0.90 -0.89 7.09
N SER A 221 1.75 -1.82 6.67
CA SER A 221 1.92 -2.17 5.25
C SER A 221 0.65 -2.79 4.66
N ILE A 222 -0.01 -3.70 5.39
CA ILE A 222 -1.28 -4.31 4.99
C ILE A 222 -2.43 -3.31 5.08
N GLY A 223 -2.47 -2.49 6.15
CA GLY A 223 -3.51 -1.47 6.32
C GLY A 223 -3.49 -0.42 5.22
N ILE A 224 -2.32 0.13 4.88
CA ILE A 224 -2.21 1.12 3.80
C ILE A 224 -2.47 0.51 2.42
N ALA A 225 -2.06 -0.76 2.19
CA ALA A 225 -2.40 -1.49 0.98
C ALA A 225 -3.92 -1.59 0.80
N PHE A 226 -4.64 -1.94 1.88
CA PHE A 226 -6.08 -2.05 1.87
C PHE A 226 -6.77 -0.70 1.58
N ILE A 227 -6.26 0.41 2.16
CA ILE A 227 -6.73 1.78 1.90
C ILE A 227 -6.53 2.16 0.43
N MET A 228 -5.35 1.90 -0.14
CA MET A 228 -5.05 2.20 -1.55
C MET A 228 -5.89 1.35 -2.50
N LEU A 229 -6.02 0.05 -2.23
CA LEU A 229 -6.81 -0.88 -3.03
C LEU A 229 -8.29 -0.51 -3.05
N PHE A 230 -8.84 -0.03 -1.93
CA PHE A 230 -10.21 0.47 -1.89
C PHE A 230 -10.40 1.67 -2.83
N ALA A 231 -9.51 2.66 -2.76
CA ALA A 231 -9.60 3.85 -3.61
C ALA A 231 -9.46 3.49 -5.11
N ILE A 232 -8.46 2.67 -5.47
CA ILE A 232 -8.27 2.20 -6.85
C ILE A 232 -9.46 1.35 -7.31
N GLY A 233 -9.98 0.50 -6.43
CA GLY A 233 -11.12 -0.36 -6.73
C GLY A 233 -12.39 0.44 -6.99
N LYS A 234 -12.68 1.48 -6.20
CA LYS A 234 -13.79 2.42 -6.45
C LYS A 234 -13.65 3.08 -7.83
N LEU A 235 -12.45 3.52 -8.19
CA LEU A 235 -12.17 4.09 -9.51
C LEU A 235 -12.39 3.07 -10.63
N ILE A 236 -11.90 1.85 -10.50
CA ILE A 236 -12.10 0.77 -11.47
C ILE A 236 -13.60 0.43 -11.63
N VAL A 237 -14.34 0.35 -10.52
CA VAL A 237 -15.79 0.04 -10.57
C VAL A 237 -16.57 1.15 -11.27
N GLN A 238 -16.22 2.42 -11.03
CA GLN A 238 -16.89 3.55 -11.67
C GLN A 238 -16.58 3.67 -13.16
N THR A 239 -15.32 3.43 -13.54
CA THR A 239 -14.87 3.61 -14.94
C THR A 239 -14.97 2.34 -15.78
N ALA A 240 -15.16 1.17 -15.14
CA ALA A 240 -15.03 -0.16 -15.74
C ALA A 240 -13.67 -0.38 -16.44
N ASP A 241 -12.59 0.28 -15.95
CA ASP A 241 -11.26 0.24 -16.54
C ASP A 241 -10.23 -0.27 -15.53
N VAL A 242 -9.77 -1.50 -15.73
CA VAL A 242 -8.78 -2.15 -14.86
C VAL A 242 -7.36 -1.59 -15.04
N THR A 243 -7.12 -0.77 -16.06
CA THR A 243 -5.79 -0.18 -16.31
C THR A 243 -5.38 0.80 -15.22
N TYR A 244 -6.31 1.25 -14.38
CA TYR A 244 -6.00 2.03 -13.17
C TYR A 244 -5.18 1.27 -12.12
N LEU A 245 -4.97 -0.04 -12.27
CA LEU A 245 -3.93 -0.77 -11.52
C LEU A 245 -2.51 -0.22 -11.78
N ILE A 246 -2.34 0.63 -12.78
CA ILE A 246 -1.09 1.37 -13.05
C ILE A 246 -0.60 2.19 -11.85
N PHE A 247 -1.49 2.60 -10.95
CA PHE A 247 -1.11 3.27 -9.70
C PHE A 247 -0.29 2.38 -8.74
N LEU A 248 -0.22 1.06 -9.01
CA LEU A 248 0.59 0.11 -8.26
C LEU A 248 1.73 -0.49 -9.10
N LEU A 249 2.01 0.05 -10.29
CA LEU A 249 2.83 -0.61 -11.31
C LEU A 249 4.27 -0.85 -10.85
N VAL A 250 4.92 0.12 -10.20
CA VAL A 250 6.33 0.01 -9.80
C VAL A 250 6.53 -1.11 -8.77
N TYR A 251 5.67 -1.19 -7.75
CA TYR A 251 5.69 -2.29 -6.78
C TYR A 251 5.26 -3.61 -7.42
N GLY A 252 4.28 -3.57 -8.32
CA GLY A 252 3.84 -4.73 -9.08
C GLY A 252 4.98 -5.35 -9.88
N VAL A 253 5.77 -4.55 -10.59
CA VAL A 253 6.91 -5.04 -11.37
C VAL A 253 8.00 -5.63 -10.47
N ASP A 254 8.47 -4.90 -9.45
CA ASP A 254 9.51 -5.42 -8.52
C ASP A 254 9.01 -6.69 -7.81
N GLY A 255 7.77 -6.68 -7.27
CA GLY A 255 7.20 -7.81 -6.56
C GLY A 255 7.03 -9.04 -7.44
N CYS A 256 6.32 -8.91 -8.57
CA CYS A 256 6.05 -10.03 -9.47
C CYS A 256 7.35 -10.62 -10.06
N LEU A 257 8.26 -9.79 -10.54
CA LEU A 257 9.52 -10.29 -11.11
C LEU A 257 10.44 -10.90 -10.04
N THR A 258 10.39 -10.41 -8.80
CA THR A 258 11.11 -11.06 -7.69
C THR A 258 10.50 -12.41 -7.35
N ILE A 259 9.16 -12.54 -7.34
CA ILE A 259 8.48 -13.84 -7.12
C ILE A 259 8.83 -14.81 -8.24
N ILE A 260 8.76 -14.38 -9.51
CA ILE A 260 9.15 -15.22 -10.66
C ILE A 260 10.60 -15.69 -10.53
N HIS A 261 11.52 -14.78 -10.18
CA HIS A 261 12.93 -15.13 -9.98
C HIS A 261 13.11 -16.16 -8.87
N ARG A 262 12.37 -16.06 -7.75
CA ARG A 262 12.41 -17.05 -6.67
C ARG A 262 11.85 -18.41 -7.08
N ILE A 263 10.79 -18.43 -7.90
CA ILE A 263 10.26 -19.69 -8.47
C ILE A 263 11.32 -20.34 -9.35
N MET A 264 12.02 -19.58 -10.19
CA MET A 264 13.11 -20.10 -11.02
C MET A 264 14.28 -20.66 -10.20
N LEU A 265 14.51 -20.12 -9.00
CA LEU A 265 15.50 -20.63 -8.05
C LEU A 265 14.98 -21.80 -7.17
N HIS A 266 13.74 -22.24 -7.38
CA HIS A 266 13.06 -23.30 -6.61
C HIS A 266 13.00 -22.99 -5.10
N GLU A 267 12.83 -21.72 -4.73
CA GLU A 267 12.76 -21.30 -3.33
C GLU A 267 11.34 -21.38 -2.77
N ASN A 268 11.24 -21.64 -1.47
CA ASN A 268 9.97 -21.54 -0.74
C ASN A 268 9.51 -20.08 -0.68
N LEU A 269 8.38 -19.76 -1.33
CA LEU A 269 7.85 -18.40 -1.39
C LEU A 269 7.38 -17.87 -0.03
N GLY A 270 7.05 -18.75 0.93
CA GLY A 270 6.66 -18.38 2.30
C GLY A 270 7.82 -17.93 3.18
N GLU A 271 9.08 -18.16 2.74
CA GLU A 271 10.23 -17.74 3.54
C GLU A 271 10.63 -16.29 3.26
N ALA A 272 11.01 -15.57 4.32
CA ALA A 272 11.51 -14.21 4.23
C ALA A 272 12.81 -14.14 3.41
N HIS A 273 12.94 -13.12 2.56
CA HIS A 273 14.08 -12.95 1.65
C HIS A 273 14.50 -11.48 1.52
N ARG A 274 15.63 -11.23 0.84
CA ARG A 274 16.18 -9.88 0.57
C ARG A 274 16.51 -9.69 -0.91
N LYS A 275 15.60 -10.10 -1.81
CA LYS A 275 15.87 -10.19 -3.25
C LYS A 275 15.19 -9.10 -4.09
N HIS A 276 14.38 -8.24 -3.50
CA HIS A 276 13.79 -7.11 -4.21
C HIS A 276 14.87 -6.13 -4.71
N ALA A 277 14.62 -5.45 -5.81
CA ALA A 277 15.59 -4.49 -6.37
C ALA A 277 15.90 -3.36 -5.38
N TYR A 278 14.89 -2.83 -4.66
CA TYR A 278 15.12 -1.81 -3.65
C TYR A 278 16.01 -2.28 -2.51
N GLN A 279 15.93 -3.56 -2.12
CA GLN A 279 16.77 -4.14 -1.06
C GLN A 279 18.23 -4.27 -1.52
N LEU A 280 18.46 -4.69 -2.78
CA LEU A 280 19.81 -4.71 -3.35
C LEU A 280 20.40 -3.30 -3.38
N MET A 281 19.61 -2.29 -3.77
CA MET A 281 20.07 -0.90 -3.76
C MET A 281 20.45 -0.42 -2.36
N ALA A 282 19.62 -0.73 -1.37
CA ALA A 282 19.81 -0.24 0.00
C ALA A 282 20.92 -1.00 0.77
N ASN A 283 21.03 -2.31 0.57
CA ASN A 283 21.89 -3.16 1.38
C ASN A 283 23.23 -3.46 0.70
N GLU A 284 23.21 -3.97 -0.53
CA GLU A 284 24.41 -4.38 -1.26
C GLU A 284 25.12 -3.17 -1.89
N LEU A 285 24.38 -2.30 -2.57
CA LEU A 285 24.95 -1.07 -3.15
C LEU A 285 25.08 0.06 -2.14
N LYS A 286 24.59 -0.13 -0.91
CA LYS A 286 24.68 0.85 0.19
C LYS A 286 24.12 2.23 -0.16
N ILE A 287 23.15 2.29 -1.07
CA ILE A 287 22.40 3.51 -1.36
C ILE A 287 21.51 3.79 -0.15
N GLY A 288 21.57 5.01 0.39
CA GLY A 288 20.80 5.33 1.61
C GLY A 288 19.29 5.13 1.42
N HIS A 289 18.60 4.67 2.48
CA HIS A 289 17.16 4.35 2.46
C HIS A 289 16.32 5.47 1.85
N VAL A 290 16.52 6.73 2.26
CA VAL A 290 15.80 7.90 1.75
C VAL A 290 15.97 8.05 0.22
N LYS A 291 17.17 7.82 -0.31
CA LYS A 291 17.41 7.94 -1.76
C LYS A 291 16.68 6.87 -2.55
N VAL A 292 16.69 5.62 -2.06
CA VAL A 292 15.97 4.50 -2.69
C VAL A 292 14.47 4.74 -2.63
N THR A 293 13.95 5.20 -1.49
CA THR A 293 12.54 5.56 -1.34
C THR A 293 12.13 6.66 -2.30
N LEU A 294 12.90 7.75 -2.38
CA LEU A 294 12.63 8.85 -3.32
C LEU A 294 12.67 8.40 -4.78
N LEU A 295 13.54 7.45 -5.13
CA LEU A 295 13.57 6.87 -6.47
C LEU A 295 12.26 6.13 -6.79
N TYR A 296 11.79 5.26 -5.87
CA TYR A 296 10.54 4.52 -6.06
C TYR A 296 9.31 5.45 -6.10
N MET A 297 9.28 6.47 -5.24
CA MET A 297 8.27 7.54 -5.29
C MET A 297 8.28 8.26 -6.64
N ALA A 298 9.45 8.68 -7.10
CA ALA A 298 9.58 9.43 -8.36
C ALA A 298 9.17 8.58 -9.56
N MET A 299 9.55 7.29 -9.60
CA MET A 299 9.12 6.37 -10.65
C MET A 299 7.59 6.22 -10.66
N GLN A 300 6.97 5.95 -9.51
CA GLN A 300 5.52 5.80 -9.45
C GLN A 300 4.78 7.11 -9.75
N LEU A 301 5.26 8.26 -9.26
CA LEU A 301 4.69 9.56 -9.60
C LEU A 301 4.78 9.86 -11.09
N ALA A 302 5.93 9.58 -11.72
CA ALA A 302 6.10 9.77 -13.16
C ALA A 302 5.12 8.90 -13.96
N VAL A 303 4.95 7.63 -13.59
CA VAL A 303 3.99 6.73 -14.21
C VAL A 303 2.55 7.22 -14.01
N SER A 304 2.19 7.57 -12.77
CA SER A 304 0.82 7.99 -12.42
C SER A 304 0.45 9.32 -13.07
N LEU A 305 1.31 10.34 -12.98
CA LEU A 305 1.06 11.65 -13.56
C LEU A 305 1.10 11.61 -15.09
N GLY A 306 2.01 10.83 -15.67
CA GLY A 306 2.05 10.59 -17.10
C GLY A 306 0.75 9.94 -17.59
N PHE A 307 0.20 8.99 -16.86
CA PHE A 307 -1.09 8.38 -17.17
C PHE A 307 -2.24 9.40 -17.10
N ILE A 308 -2.29 10.22 -16.06
CA ILE A 308 -3.37 11.21 -15.85
C ILE A 308 -3.33 12.34 -16.87
N TYR A 309 -2.14 12.84 -17.21
CA TYR A 309 -2.01 14.09 -17.97
C TYR A 309 -1.55 13.92 -19.41
N LEU A 310 -0.86 12.83 -19.75
CA LEU A 310 -0.28 12.63 -21.09
C LEU A 310 -0.98 11.50 -21.86
N CYS A 311 -1.62 10.56 -21.18
CA CYS A 311 -2.33 9.47 -21.84
C CYS A 311 -3.72 9.95 -22.31
N PRO A 312 -4.07 9.76 -23.60
CA PRO A 312 -5.43 10.03 -24.06
C PRO A 312 -6.48 9.19 -23.32
N ASN A 313 -7.61 9.79 -23.00
CA ASN A 313 -8.69 9.10 -22.30
C ASN A 313 -9.46 8.12 -23.21
N THR A 314 -8.79 7.06 -23.63
CA THR A 314 -9.37 5.95 -24.40
C THR A 314 -8.84 4.62 -23.85
N VAL A 315 -9.68 3.60 -23.85
CA VAL A 315 -9.32 2.27 -23.34
C VAL A 315 -8.05 1.72 -24.01
N LEU A 316 -7.92 1.90 -25.34
CA LEU A 316 -6.74 1.43 -26.07
C LEU A 316 -5.46 2.17 -25.63
N ALA A 317 -5.51 3.50 -25.45
CA ALA A 317 -4.37 4.29 -25.02
C ALA A 317 -3.97 3.91 -23.58
N HIS A 318 -4.93 3.68 -22.70
CA HIS A 318 -4.69 3.21 -21.33
C HIS A 318 -3.93 1.87 -21.32
N TRP A 319 -4.37 0.89 -22.13
CA TRP A 319 -3.66 -0.39 -22.24
C TRP A 319 -2.28 -0.25 -22.85
N ILE A 320 -2.12 0.56 -23.91
CA ILE A 320 -0.79 0.81 -24.51
C ILE A 320 0.15 1.44 -23.47
N TYR A 321 -0.34 2.41 -22.69
CA TYR A 321 0.47 3.07 -21.67
C TYR A 321 0.83 2.10 -20.54
N LEU A 322 -0.13 1.32 -20.02
CA LEU A 322 0.11 0.34 -18.96
C LEU A 322 1.15 -0.71 -19.37
N VAL A 323 0.95 -1.32 -20.55
CA VAL A 323 1.86 -2.35 -21.07
C VAL A 323 3.22 -1.74 -21.39
N GLY A 324 3.27 -0.57 -22.03
CA GLY A 324 4.52 0.12 -22.36
C GLY A 324 5.32 0.49 -21.13
N ALA A 325 4.70 1.14 -20.15
CA ALA A 325 5.35 1.48 -18.87
C ALA A 325 5.81 0.22 -18.11
N GLY A 326 4.97 -0.82 -18.09
CA GLY A 326 5.30 -2.10 -17.48
C GLY A 326 6.52 -2.77 -18.12
N LEU A 327 6.60 -2.77 -19.46
CA LEU A 327 7.75 -3.32 -20.19
C LEU A 327 9.02 -2.51 -19.91
N VAL A 328 8.96 -1.19 -19.92
CA VAL A 328 10.13 -0.34 -19.60
C VAL A 328 10.64 -0.63 -18.19
N LEU A 329 9.75 -0.69 -17.21
CA LEU A 329 10.14 -1.00 -15.83
C LEU A 329 10.67 -2.43 -15.69
N ALA A 330 10.06 -3.40 -16.38
CA ALA A 330 10.51 -4.80 -16.35
C ALA A 330 11.90 -4.95 -16.97
N VAL A 331 12.16 -4.32 -18.11
CA VAL A 331 13.50 -4.31 -18.74
C VAL A 331 14.52 -3.66 -17.80
N ALA A 332 14.19 -2.51 -17.23
CA ALA A 332 15.08 -1.82 -16.28
C ALA A 332 15.38 -2.71 -15.05
N TYR A 333 14.36 -3.38 -14.51
CA TYR A 333 14.52 -4.33 -13.40
C TYR A 333 15.44 -5.50 -13.77
N VAL A 334 15.21 -6.15 -14.92
CA VAL A 334 16.01 -7.30 -15.37
C VAL A 334 17.47 -6.88 -15.58
N LEU A 335 17.71 -5.77 -16.29
CA LEU A 335 19.07 -5.26 -16.50
C LEU A 335 19.77 -4.92 -15.18
N PHE A 336 19.04 -4.32 -14.24
CA PHE A 336 19.55 -4.05 -12.89
C PHE A 336 19.95 -5.34 -12.16
N LYS A 337 19.07 -6.34 -12.17
CA LYS A 337 19.33 -7.65 -11.54
C LYS A 337 20.49 -8.38 -12.19
N MET A 338 20.55 -8.43 -13.51
CA MET A 338 21.67 -9.04 -14.22
C MET A 338 23.02 -8.44 -13.84
N LYS A 339 23.04 -7.11 -13.61
CA LYS A 339 24.28 -6.39 -13.28
C LYS A 339 24.68 -6.55 -11.80
N TYR A 340 23.74 -6.58 -10.87
CA TYR A 340 24.05 -6.41 -9.45
C TYR A 340 23.66 -7.59 -8.55
N TYR A 341 22.98 -8.62 -9.07
CA TYR A 341 22.48 -9.72 -8.23
C TYR A 341 23.62 -10.57 -7.64
N HIS A 342 24.77 -10.68 -8.35
CA HIS A 342 25.95 -11.37 -7.84
C HIS A 342 26.42 -10.85 -6.48
N LEU A 343 26.25 -9.54 -6.18
CA LEU A 343 26.60 -8.97 -4.87
C LEU A 343 25.77 -9.58 -3.73
N HIS A 344 24.50 -9.94 -4.02
CA HIS A 344 23.66 -10.64 -3.05
C HIS A 344 24.11 -12.08 -2.84
N GLU A 345 24.54 -12.76 -3.90
CA GLU A 345 25.08 -14.11 -3.82
C GLU A 345 26.39 -14.16 -3.01
N GLU A 346 27.28 -13.17 -3.21
CA GLU A 346 28.50 -12.99 -2.42
C GLU A 346 28.17 -12.75 -0.93
N TYR A 347 27.16 -11.91 -0.65
CA TYR A 347 26.69 -11.70 0.71
C TYR A 347 26.20 -13.01 1.35
N LEU A 348 25.36 -13.80 0.65
CA LEU A 348 24.88 -15.09 1.15
C LEU A 348 26.01 -16.10 1.38
N ALA A 349 27.02 -16.10 0.51
CA ALA A 349 28.20 -16.95 0.67
C ALA A 349 29.03 -16.54 1.91
N SER A 350 29.11 -15.24 2.21
CA SER A 350 29.81 -14.75 3.40
C SER A 350 29.15 -15.09 4.74
N LEU A 351 27.85 -15.39 4.75
CA LEU A 351 27.11 -15.84 5.94
C LEU A 351 27.31 -17.34 6.24
N LYS A 352 27.78 -18.12 5.26
CA LYS A 352 27.99 -19.57 5.41
C LYS A 352 29.40 -19.91 5.87
N ASN A 353 30.34 -18.96 5.79
CA ASN A 353 31.71 -19.05 6.29
C ASN A 353 31.82 -18.42 7.67
#